data_3d0c1d202228496a60954e876a90afc6
#
_entry.id   3d0c1d202228496a60954e876a90afc6
#
_cell.length_a   1.000
_cell.length_b   1.000
_cell.length_c   1.000
_cell.angle_alpha   90.00
_cell.angle_beta   90.00
_cell.angle_gamma   90.00
#
_symmetry.space_group_name_H-M   'P 1'
#
loop_
_entity.id
_entity.type
_entity.pdbx_description
1 polymer ?
#
loop_
_entity_poly.entity_id
_entity_poly.type
_entity_poly.pdbx_seq_one_letter_code
_entity_poly.pdbx_strand_id
1 'polypeptide(L)'
;IALLKEEGVQFNVLSVVTDELAQNIRQAYTYLVHHEVYYHQYIACMDPLQDEKSYLSPQAYGRFLKELFDLWFASWQQGKPVSIRFFDNLVGMLVGYPPESCDMGGVCSANYVVESNGNIYPCDFYCTDDQLLGSIVTNSFAELDARRTELRFIEDSPNRIDDCAACPWRLLCRGGCKRYRSETGYKYCSSMQEFFPYAIQRLEMVARSVQKQ
;
A
#
# COMPACT_ATOMS: atom_id res chain seq x y z
N ILE A 1 -20.59 -3.74 -9.51
CA ILE A 1 -20.82 -2.60 -8.62
C ILE A 1 -22.32 -2.43 -8.37
N ALA A 2 -23.18 -2.33 -9.41
CA ALA A 2 -24.62 -2.13 -9.25
C ALA A 2 -25.26 -3.19 -8.33
N LEU A 3 -25.03 -4.49 -8.59
CA LEU A 3 -25.53 -5.60 -7.78
C LEU A 3 -25.05 -5.53 -6.32
N LEU A 4 -23.78 -5.20 -6.07
CA LEU A 4 -23.25 -5.07 -4.71
C LEU A 4 -23.94 -3.95 -3.92
N LYS A 5 -24.27 -2.85 -4.59
CA LYS A 5 -25.01 -1.73 -3.98
C LYS A 5 -26.46 -2.11 -3.70
N GLU A 6 -27.13 -2.77 -4.66
CA GLU A 6 -28.50 -3.24 -4.52
C GLU A 6 -28.64 -4.18 -3.32
N GLU A 7 -27.66 -5.07 -3.12
CA GLU A 7 -27.63 -6.03 -2.01
C GLU A 7 -27.05 -5.42 -0.71
N GLY A 8 -26.72 -4.14 -0.68
CA GLY A 8 -26.17 -3.45 0.51
C GLY A 8 -24.79 -3.95 0.94
N VAL A 9 -24.03 -4.59 0.05
CA VAL A 9 -22.70 -5.11 0.36
C VAL A 9 -21.70 -3.98 0.39
N GLN A 10 -20.95 -3.87 1.49
CA GLN A 10 -19.81 -2.96 1.57
C GLN A 10 -18.64 -3.50 0.76
N PHE A 11 -18.06 -2.68 -0.10
CA PHE A 11 -16.93 -3.07 -0.94
C PHE A 11 -15.98 -1.88 -1.14
N ASN A 12 -14.73 -2.20 -1.44
CA ASN A 12 -13.74 -1.25 -1.93
C ASN A 12 -13.31 -1.63 -3.35
N VAL A 13 -12.71 -0.69 -4.07
CA VAL A 13 -12.07 -0.95 -5.36
C VAL A 13 -10.56 -0.87 -5.16
N LEU A 14 -9.89 -1.99 -5.49
CA LEU A 14 -8.45 -2.08 -5.54
C LEU A 14 -8.00 -1.87 -6.98
N SER A 15 -7.07 -0.94 -7.19
CA SER A 15 -6.49 -0.61 -8.49
C SER A 15 -4.97 -0.80 -8.45
N VAL A 16 -4.45 -1.53 -9.43
CA VAL A 16 -3.01 -1.68 -9.62
C VAL A 16 -2.48 -0.50 -10.41
N VAL A 17 -1.57 0.26 -9.83
CA VAL A 17 -1.01 1.47 -10.44
C VAL A 17 0.13 1.10 -11.39
N THR A 18 -0.12 1.21 -12.67
CA THR A 18 0.86 1.16 -13.75
C THR A 18 1.19 2.58 -14.22
N ASP A 19 2.18 2.75 -15.10
CA ASP A 19 2.45 4.05 -15.74
C ASP A 19 1.20 4.58 -16.49
N GLU A 20 0.40 3.69 -17.09
CA GLU A 20 -0.86 4.06 -17.76
C GLU A 20 -1.90 4.59 -16.78
N LEU A 21 -2.17 3.87 -15.68
CA LEU A 21 -3.10 4.36 -14.66
C LEU A 21 -2.59 5.66 -14.01
N ALA A 22 -1.28 5.75 -13.76
CA ALA A 22 -0.67 6.93 -13.19
C ALA A 22 -0.89 8.20 -14.06
N GLN A 23 -0.87 8.05 -15.39
CA GLN A 23 -1.14 9.14 -16.33
C GLN A 23 -2.64 9.50 -16.42
N ASN A 24 -3.52 8.56 -16.09
CA ASN A 24 -4.97 8.71 -16.25
C ASN A 24 -5.72 8.72 -14.92
N ILE A 25 -5.04 8.98 -13.81
CA ILE A 25 -5.65 8.88 -12.47
C ILE A 25 -6.86 9.80 -12.28
N ARG A 26 -6.84 11.00 -12.85
CA ARG A 26 -7.99 11.91 -12.79
C ARG A 26 -9.26 11.30 -13.41
N GLN A 27 -9.11 10.63 -14.55
CA GLN A 27 -10.24 9.97 -15.21
C GLN A 27 -10.74 8.79 -14.37
N ALA A 28 -9.83 7.95 -13.87
CA ALA A 28 -10.16 6.79 -13.04
C ALA A 28 -10.85 7.22 -11.73
N TYR A 29 -10.31 8.21 -11.03
CA TYR A 29 -10.90 8.76 -9.81
C TYR A 29 -12.31 9.32 -10.07
N THR A 30 -12.45 10.15 -11.10
CA THR A 30 -13.75 10.77 -11.46
C THR A 30 -14.78 9.69 -11.81
N TYR A 31 -14.37 8.65 -12.55
CA TYR A 31 -15.23 7.52 -12.88
C TYR A 31 -15.71 6.80 -11.61
N LEU A 32 -14.84 6.48 -10.69
CA LEU A 32 -15.21 5.79 -9.44
C LEU A 32 -16.16 6.65 -8.58
N VAL A 33 -15.86 7.92 -8.41
CA VAL A 33 -16.71 8.85 -7.65
C VAL A 33 -18.07 9.05 -8.32
N HIS A 34 -18.12 9.16 -9.66
CA HIS A 34 -19.36 9.24 -10.40
C HIS A 34 -20.24 8.00 -10.20
N HIS A 35 -19.63 6.84 -10.06
CA HIS A 35 -20.31 5.59 -9.72
C HIS A 35 -20.49 5.38 -8.22
N GLU A 36 -20.32 6.43 -7.38
CA GLU A 36 -20.48 6.39 -5.92
C GLU A 36 -19.65 5.30 -5.24
N VAL A 37 -18.49 5.02 -5.77
CA VAL A 37 -17.48 4.19 -5.09
C VAL A 37 -16.60 5.14 -4.29
N TYR A 38 -16.65 5.05 -2.96
CA TYR A 38 -15.96 5.99 -2.07
C TYR A 38 -14.84 5.36 -1.27
N TYR A 39 -14.58 4.07 -1.45
CA TYR A 39 -13.49 3.33 -0.80
C TYR A 39 -12.52 2.83 -1.85
N HIS A 40 -11.33 3.47 -1.92
CA HIS A 40 -10.31 3.17 -2.92
C HIS A 40 -9.05 2.64 -2.27
N GLN A 41 -8.44 1.66 -2.92
CA GLN A 41 -7.09 1.20 -2.62
C GLN A 41 -6.27 1.19 -3.90
N TYR A 42 -5.07 1.76 -3.84
CA TYR A 42 -4.14 1.82 -4.95
C TYR A 42 -2.85 1.12 -4.54
N ILE A 43 -2.44 0.11 -5.30
CA ILE A 43 -1.22 -0.65 -5.06
C ILE A 43 -0.28 -0.44 -6.25
N ALA A 44 0.95 -0.01 -5.99
CA ALA A 44 1.96 0.12 -7.04
C ALA A 44 2.15 -1.22 -7.75
N CYS A 45 2.18 -1.22 -9.09
CA CYS A 45 2.41 -2.44 -9.86
C CYS A 45 3.80 -3.00 -9.52
N MET A 46 3.85 -4.29 -9.22
CA MET A 46 5.11 -4.98 -8.99
C MET A 46 5.80 -5.30 -10.31
N ASP A 47 7.11 -5.12 -10.30
CA ASP A 47 7.93 -5.66 -11.37
C ASP A 47 8.07 -7.18 -11.19
N PRO A 48 8.13 -7.96 -12.28
CA PRO A 48 8.38 -9.39 -12.20
C PRO A 48 9.70 -9.69 -11.49
N LEU A 49 9.78 -10.84 -10.81
CA LEU A 49 11.01 -11.25 -10.09
C LEU A 49 12.18 -11.57 -11.03
N GLN A 50 11.90 -11.93 -12.27
CA GLN A 50 12.87 -12.45 -13.23
C GLN A 50 12.92 -11.64 -14.54
N ASP A 51 12.34 -10.45 -14.56
CA ASP A 51 12.28 -9.61 -15.76
C ASP A 51 12.75 -8.19 -15.39
N GLU A 52 13.50 -7.54 -16.30
CA GLU A 52 13.94 -6.15 -16.14
C GLU A 52 12.83 -5.13 -16.45
N LYS A 53 11.64 -5.60 -16.86
CA LYS A 53 10.53 -4.73 -17.23
C LYS A 53 9.94 -4.05 -16.00
N SER A 54 9.98 -2.73 -15.98
CA SER A 54 9.28 -1.92 -14.97
C SER A 54 7.93 -1.45 -15.51
N TYR A 55 6.87 -1.69 -14.73
CA TYR A 55 5.50 -1.29 -15.06
C TYR A 55 5.10 0.04 -14.46
N LEU A 56 5.87 0.52 -13.49
CA LEU A 56 5.64 1.81 -12.84
C LEU A 56 6.99 2.44 -12.48
N SER A 57 7.29 3.56 -13.13
CA SER A 57 8.48 4.34 -12.83
C SER A 57 8.31 5.16 -11.54
N PRO A 58 9.39 5.42 -10.78
CA PRO A 58 9.33 6.29 -9.60
C PRO A 58 8.78 7.68 -9.91
N GLN A 59 9.14 8.25 -11.07
CA GLN A 59 8.66 9.56 -11.50
C GLN A 59 7.16 9.58 -11.79
N ALA A 60 6.64 8.54 -12.44
CA ALA A 60 5.19 8.39 -12.69
C ALA A 60 4.45 8.22 -11.36
N TYR A 61 4.99 7.41 -10.44
CA TYR A 61 4.38 7.20 -9.12
C TYR A 61 4.35 8.49 -8.29
N GLY A 62 5.40 9.29 -8.30
CA GLY A 62 5.42 10.58 -7.60
C GLY A 62 4.38 11.57 -8.15
N ARG A 63 4.22 11.65 -9.48
CA ARG A 63 3.16 12.46 -10.11
C ARG A 63 1.76 11.95 -9.76
N PHE A 64 1.56 10.63 -9.86
CA PHE A 64 0.32 9.96 -9.47
C PHE A 64 -0.09 10.30 -8.05
N LEU A 65 0.80 10.18 -7.08
CA LEU A 65 0.50 10.47 -5.67
C LEU A 65 0.08 11.93 -5.47
N LYS A 66 0.76 12.88 -6.12
CA LYS A 66 0.42 14.31 -6.00
C LYS A 66 -0.94 14.61 -6.63
N GLU A 67 -1.23 14.09 -7.83
CA GLU A 67 -2.51 14.32 -8.50
C GLU A 67 -3.68 13.63 -7.77
N LEU A 68 -3.50 12.39 -7.33
CA LEU A 68 -4.50 11.67 -6.54
C LEU A 68 -4.78 12.41 -5.22
N PHE A 69 -3.74 12.93 -4.58
CA PHE A 69 -3.86 13.70 -3.35
C PHE A 69 -4.66 15.00 -3.54
N ASP A 70 -4.44 15.71 -4.64
CA ASP A 70 -5.19 16.93 -4.96
C ASP A 70 -6.68 16.64 -5.15
N LEU A 71 -7.02 15.55 -5.85
CA LEU A 71 -8.41 15.11 -6.06
C LEU A 71 -9.07 14.73 -4.72
N TRP A 72 -8.37 13.96 -3.90
CA TRP A 72 -8.82 13.55 -2.58
C TRP A 72 -9.04 14.75 -1.65
N PHE A 73 -8.08 15.66 -1.59
CA PHE A 73 -8.16 16.84 -0.74
C PHE A 73 -9.27 17.79 -1.17
N ALA A 74 -9.47 17.98 -2.48
CA ALA A 74 -10.59 18.76 -3.02
C ALA A 74 -11.95 18.15 -2.65
N SER A 75 -12.10 16.83 -2.71
CA SER A 75 -13.31 16.14 -2.27
C SER A 75 -13.56 16.31 -0.76
N TRP A 76 -12.51 16.23 0.05
CA TRP A 76 -12.61 16.49 1.49
C TRP A 76 -13.06 17.93 1.78
N GLN A 77 -12.47 18.94 1.10
CA GLN A 77 -12.87 20.35 1.25
C GLN A 77 -14.35 20.61 0.88
N GLN A 78 -14.90 19.83 -0.05
CA GLN A 78 -16.30 19.92 -0.47
C GLN A 78 -17.25 19.17 0.49
N GLY A 79 -16.78 18.57 1.57
CA GLY A 79 -17.58 17.75 2.47
C GLY A 79 -18.04 16.41 1.87
N LYS A 80 -17.36 15.93 0.83
CA LYS A 80 -17.61 14.65 0.15
C LYS A 80 -16.38 13.77 0.24
N PRO A 81 -15.97 13.33 1.45
CA PRO A 81 -14.73 12.60 1.62
C PRO A 81 -14.77 11.25 0.89
N VAL A 82 -13.68 10.94 0.22
CA VAL A 82 -13.40 9.62 -0.35
C VAL A 82 -12.33 8.97 0.50
N SER A 83 -12.55 7.74 0.95
CA SER A 83 -11.56 6.97 1.67
C SER A 83 -10.53 6.43 0.68
N ILE A 84 -9.27 6.87 0.81
CA ILE A 84 -8.14 6.32 0.07
C ILE A 84 -7.18 5.76 1.10
N ARG A 85 -7.06 4.43 1.15
CA ARG A 85 -6.35 3.72 2.22
C ARG A 85 -4.96 4.28 2.53
N PHE A 86 -4.21 4.70 1.52
CA PHE A 86 -2.89 5.30 1.72
C PHE A 86 -2.96 6.63 2.48
N PHE A 87 -3.88 7.52 2.12
CA PHE A 87 -4.03 8.82 2.78
C PHE A 87 -4.69 8.70 4.14
N ASP A 88 -5.64 7.78 4.30
CA ASP A 88 -6.27 7.50 5.59
C ASP A 88 -5.25 6.99 6.61
N ASN A 89 -4.33 6.11 6.19
CA ASN A 89 -3.21 5.67 7.03
C ASN A 89 -2.28 6.84 7.39
N LEU A 90 -1.93 7.72 6.44
CA LEU A 90 -1.10 8.89 6.72
C LEU A 90 -1.76 9.83 7.73
N VAL A 91 -3.05 10.10 7.57
CA VAL A 91 -3.83 10.90 8.53
C VAL A 91 -3.86 10.20 9.89
N GLY A 92 -4.12 8.90 9.94
CA GLY A 92 -4.09 8.09 11.16
C GLY A 92 -2.73 8.18 11.88
N MET A 93 -1.63 8.03 11.14
CA MET A 93 -0.27 8.14 11.69
C MET A 93 0.03 9.53 12.26
N LEU A 94 -0.46 10.59 11.63
CA LEU A 94 -0.30 11.97 12.12
C LEU A 94 -1.07 12.24 13.42
N VAL A 95 -2.14 11.48 13.69
CA VAL A 95 -2.88 11.54 14.97
C VAL A 95 -2.49 10.45 15.96
N GLY A 96 -1.42 9.70 15.69
CA GLY A 96 -0.81 8.74 16.61
C GLY A 96 -1.29 7.29 16.49
N TYR A 97 -2.10 6.95 15.48
CA TYR A 97 -2.48 5.57 15.23
C TYR A 97 -1.42 4.83 14.39
N PRO A 98 -1.24 3.53 14.62
CA PRO A 98 -0.40 2.71 13.74
C PRO A 98 -1.08 2.56 12.37
N PRO A 99 -0.30 2.43 11.27
CA PRO A 99 -0.87 2.16 9.95
C PRO A 99 -1.43 0.73 9.89
N GLU A 100 -2.53 0.57 9.18
CA GLU A 100 -3.13 -0.75 8.90
C GLU A 100 -2.38 -1.52 7.82
N SER A 101 -1.79 -0.80 6.86
CA SER A 101 -1.03 -1.40 5.76
C SER A 101 0.36 -1.80 6.20
N CYS A 102 0.76 -3.05 5.96
CA CYS A 102 2.08 -3.56 6.31
C CYS A 102 3.22 -2.84 5.57
N ASP A 103 2.98 -2.37 4.35
CA ASP A 103 3.93 -1.57 3.58
C ASP A 103 4.24 -0.22 4.24
N MET A 104 3.28 0.35 4.95
CA MET A 104 3.45 1.57 5.74
C MET A 104 3.96 1.28 7.17
N GLY A 105 3.87 0.03 7.61
CA GLY A 105 4.43 -0.44 8.88
C GLY A 105 5.96 -0.56 8.88
N GLY A 106 6.56 -0.70 7.69
CA GLY A 106 8.00 -0.92 7.51
C GLY A 106 8.50 -2.32 7.89
N VAL A 107 7.59 -3.19 8.28
CA VAL A 107 7.82 -4.60 8.64
C VAL A 107 6.64 -5.44 8.14
N CYS A 108 6.92 -6.66 7.68
CA CYS A 108 5.87 -7.59 7.25
C CYS A 108 5.05 -8.09 8.44
N SER A 109 3.77 -8.35 8.19
CA SER A 109 2.86 -8.99 9.15
C SER A 109 2.73 -10.50 8.88
N ALA A 110 2.22 -11.23 9.87
CA ALA A 110 1.90 -12.63 9.71
C ALA A 110 0.60 -12.76 8.92
N ASN A 111 0.70 -13.24 7.69
CA ASN A 111 -0.42 -13.53 6.80
C ASN A 111 -0.32 -14.96 6.29
N TYR A 112 -1.43 -15.49 5.77
CA TYR A 112 -1.50 -16.72 5.02
C TYR A 112 -2.24 -16.47 3.71
N VAL A 113 -1.56 -16.72 2.61
CA VAL A 113 -2.16 -16.69 1.27
C VAL A 113 -2.30 -18.11 0.81
N VAL A 114 -3.50 -18.50 0.44
CA VAL A 114 -3.83 -19.86 -0.02
C VAL A 114 -4.03 -19.82 -1.53
N GLU A 115 -3.21 -20.57 -2.25
CA GLU A 115 -3.34 -20.77 -3.68
C GLU A 115 -4.37 -21.87 -3.99
N SER A 116 -4.84 -21.92 -5.23
CA SER A 116 -5.89 -22.86 -5.67
C SER A 116 -5.53 -24.34 -5.50
N ASN A 117 -4.25 -24.69 -5.43
CA ASN A 117 -3.73 -26.03 -5.17
C ASN A 117 -3.63 -26.36 -3.67
N GLY A 118 -4.01 -25.42 -2.78
CA GLY A 118 -3.92 -25.56 -1.33
C GLY A 118 -2.57 -25.20 -0.73
N ASN A 119 -1.61 -24.76 -1.52
CA ASN A 119 -0.33 -24.26 -1.03
C ASN A 119 -0.51 -22.95 -0.27
N ILE A 120 0.27 -22.76 0.78
CA ILE A 120 0.22 -21.58 1.65
C ILE A 120 1.53 -20.83 1.58
N TYR A 121 1.42 -19.50 1.42
CA TYR A 121 2.54 -18.55 1.35
C TYR A 121 2.39 -17.44 2.38
N PRO A 122 3.50 -16.76 2.77
CA PRO A 122 3.47 -15.71 3.79
C PRO A 122 2.89 -14.38 3.29
N CYS A 123 2.80 -14.18 1.97
CA CYS A 123 2.31 -12.95 1.34
C CYS A 123 2.00 -13.23 -0.13
N ASP A 124 0.95 -12.57 -0.67
CA ASP A 124 0.57 -12.62 -2.08
C ASP A 124 1.69 -12.16 -3.04
N PHE A 125 2.60 -11.31 -2.56
CA PHE A 125 3.78 -10.86 -3.31
C PHE A 125 4.95 -11.86 -3.29
N TYR A 126 4.81 -12.96 -2.57
CA TYR A 126 5.84 -14.00 -2.38
C TYR A 126 5.27 -15.41 -2.52
N CYS A 127 4.34 -15.60 -3.48
CA CYS A 127 3.88 -16.94 -3.89
C CYS A 127 4.92 -17.59 -4.81
N THR A 128 6.10 -17.90 -4.26
CA THR A 128 7.24 -18.52 -4.94
C THR A 128 7.66 -19.79 -4.20
N ASP A 129 8.28 -20.76 -4.90
CA ASP A 129 8.61 -22.07 -4.33
C ASP A 129 9.51 -21.98 -3.10
N ASP A 130 10.43 -20.99 -3.07
CA ASP A 130 11.34 -20.75 -1.95
C ASP A 130 10.63 -20.17 -0.71
N GLN A 131 9.45 -19.58 -0.88
CA GLN A 131 8.64 -19.01 0.19
C GLN A 131 7.44 -19.88 0.58
N LEU A 132 7.35 -21.11 0.07
CA LEU A 132 6.29 -22.03 0.43
C LEU A 132 6.34 -22.37 1.93
N LEU A 133 5.24 -22.13 2.64
CA LEU A 133 5.07 -22.46 4.05
C LEU A 133 4.61 -23.91 4.24
N GLY A 134 3.78 -24.41 3.33
CA GLY A 134 3.18 -25.73 3.38
C GLY A 134 1.84 -25.78 2.64
N SER A 135 0.96 -26.69 3.04
CA SER A 135 -0.35 -26.85 2.45
C SER A 135 -1.45 -26.84 3.52
N ILE A 136 -2.59 -26.21 3.21
CA ILE A 136 -3.76 -26.22 4.10
C ILE A 136 -4.34 -27.61 4.33
N VAL A 137 -4.03 -28.55 3.42
CA VAL A 137 -4.53 -29.94 3.50
C VAL A 137 -3.73 -30.78 4.48
N THR A 138 -2.42 -30.54 4.61
CA THR A 138 -1.49 -31.43 5.32
C THR A 138 -0.83 -30.81 6.54
N ASN A 139 -0.79 -29.49 6.65
CA ASN A 139 -0.07 -28.81 7.73
C ASN A 139 -1.03 -28.10 8.70
N SER A 140 -0.69 -28.15 9.98
CA SER A 140 -1.30 -27.32 11.00
C SER A 140 -0.78 -25.87 10.92
N PHE A 141 -1.51 -24.91 11.45
CA PHE A 141 -1.06 -23.51 11.53
C PHE A 141 0.24 -23.36 12.33
N ALA A 142 0.46 -24.18 13.35
CA ALA A 142 1.71 -24.18 14.12
C ALA A 142 2.92 -24.56 13.26
N GLU A 143 2.78 -25.54 12.38
CA GLU A 143 3.85 -25.93 11.43
C GLU A 143 4.08 -24.84 10.37
N LEU A 144 3.02 -24.19 9.89
CA LEU A 144 3.14 -23.06 8.95
C LEU A 144 3.85 -21.86 9.59
N ASP A 145 3.55 -21.57 10.87
CA ASP A 145 4.24 -20.52 11.62
C ASP A 145 5.71 -20.84 11.88
N ALA A 146 6.01 -22.10 12.24
CA ALA A 146 7.38 -22.57 12.39
C ALA A 146 8.16 -22.40 11.08
N ARG A 147 7.55 -22.80 9.96
CA ARG A 147 8.18 -22.64 8.63
C ARG A 147 8.41 -21.18 8.25
N ARG A 148 7.45 -20.26 8.53
CA ARG A 148 7.64 -18.83 8.31
C ARG A 148 8.79 -18.26 9.12
N THR A 149 8.95 -18.73 10.37
CA THR A 149 10.07 -18.34 11.24
C THR A 149 11.40 -18.86 10.72
N GLU A 150 11.45 -20.12 10.25
CA GLU A 150 12.67 -20.69 9.59
C GLU A 150 13.07 -19.87 8.37
N LEU A 151 12.12 -19.44 7.54
CA LEU A 151 12.34 -18.58 6.39
C LEU A 151 12.70 -17.15 6.77
N ARG A 152 12.59 -16.78 8.06
CA ARG A 152 12.86 -15.44 8.58
C ARG A 152 12.09 -14.35 7.83
N PHE A 153 10.89 -14.67 7.34
CA PHE A 153 10.13 -13.80 6.44
C PHE A 153 9.82 -12.44 7.07
N ILE A 154 9.43 -12.44 8.35
CA ILE A 154 9.11 -11.21 9.11
C ILE A 154 10.40 -10.59 9.66
N GLU A 155 11.30 -11.38 10.25
CA GLU A 155 12.53 -10.95 10.92
C GLU A 155 13.49 -10.21 9.97
N ASP A 156 13.50 -10.60 8.70
CA ASP A 156 14.35 -9.97 7.67
C ASP A 156 13.59 -8.90 6.85
N SER A 157 12.36 -8.58 7.27
CA SER A 157 11.54 -7.57 6.58
C SER A 157 11.74 -6.12 7.07
N PRO A 158 12.25 -5.81 8.28
CA PRO A 158 12.48 -4.43 8.68
C PRO A 158 13.40 -3.69 7.70
N ASN A 159 13.08 -2.42 7.44
CA ASN A 159 13.92 -1.58 6.60
C ASN A 159 15.26 -1.28 7.30
N ARG A 160 16.35 -1.68 6.68
CA ARG A 160 17.75 -1.51 7.16
C ARG A 160 18.55 -0.56 6.27
N ILE A 161 17.92 0.22 5.42
CA ILE A 161 18.58 1.17 4.53
C ILE A 161 19.09 2.36 5.36
N ASP A 162 20.40 2.58 5.35
CA ASP A 162 21.06 3.61 6.17
C ASP A 162 20.55 5.02 5.87
N ASP A 163 20.32 5.37 4.61
CA ASP A 163 19.78 6.67 4.20
C ASP A 163 18.40 6.96 4.81
N CYS A 164 17.64 5.93 5.15
CA CYS A 164 16.34 6.09 5.80
C CYS A 164 16.48 6.52 7.27
N ALA A 165 17.60 6.24 7.92
CA ALA A 165 17.80 6.58 9.33
C ALA A 165 17.80 8.10 9.58
N ALA A 166 18.36 8.88 8.66
CA ALA A 166 18.42 10.34 8.71
C ALA A 166 17.27 11.04 7.96
N CYS A 167 16.39 10.28 7.29
CA CYS A 167 15.33 10.85 6.46
C CYS A 167 14.25 11.53 7.32
N PRO A 168 13.86 12.78 7.04
CA PRO A 168 12.82 13.49 7.79
C PRO A 168 11.44 12.81 7.70
N TRP A 169 11.21 12.03 6.64
CA TRP A 169 9.96 11.32 6.40
C TRP A 169 9.94 9.88 6.94
N ARG A 170 10.97 9.49 7.67
CA ARG A 170 11.11 8.10 8.17
C ARG A 170 9.90 7.59 8.92
N LEU A 171 9.25 8.43 9.72
CA LEU A 171 8.11 8.03 10.53
C LEU A 171 6.85 7.75 9.70
N LEU A 172 6.71 8.40 8.55
CA LEU A 172 5.56 8.22 7.63
C LEU A 172 5.84 7.20 6.52
N CYS A 173 7.06 7.21 5.94
CA CYS A 173 7.42 6.36 4.81
C CYS A 173 7.83 4.95 5.24
N ARG A 174 8.71 4.83 6.27
CA ARG A 174 9.30 3.59 6.79
C ARG A 174 9.95 2.68 5.73
N GLY A 175 10.19 3.22 4.51
CA GLY A 175 10.81 2.49 3.40
C GLY A 175 9.88 1.54 2.66
N GLY A 176 8.57 1.68 2.81
CA GLY A 176 7.57 0.93 2.05
C GLY A 176 7.61 -0.59 2.22
N CYS A 177 7.00 -1.31 1.28
CA CYS A 177 6.99 -2.77 1.26
C CYS A 177 8.38 -3.36 0.98
N LYS A 178 8.73 -4.44 1.67
CA LYS A 178 9.94 -5.25 1.43
C LYS A 178 10.12 -5.60 -0.07
N ARG A 179 9.03 -5.84 -0.79
CA ARG A 179 9.04 -6.24 -2.21
C ARG A 179 9.59 -5.16 -3.16
N TYR A 180 9.55 -3.90 -2.76
CA TYR A 180 10.09 -2.77 -3.53
C TYR A 180 11.46 -2.29 -3.01
N ARG A 181 12.12 -3.08 -2.18
CA ARG A 181 13.46 -2.78 -1.66
C ARG A 181 14.52 -3.65 -2.32
N SER A 182 15.67 -3.06 -2.55
CA SER A 182 16.91 -3.72 -2.97
C SER A 182 18.04 -3.34 -2.03
N GLU A 183 19.22 -3.84 -2.28
CA GLU A 183 20.45 -3.43 -1.57
C GLU A 183 20.73 -1.93 -1.73
N THR A 184 20.31 -1.32 -2.85
CA THR A 184 20.53 0.09 -3.16
C THR A 184 19.42 1.02 -2.64
N GLY A 185 18.35 0.49 -2.07
CA GLY A 185 17.30 1.32 -1.48
C GLY A 185 15.87 0.92 -1.82
N TYR A 186 14.95 1.81 -1.46
CA TYR A 186 13.52 1.69 -1.76
C TYR A 186 13.23 2.26 -3.15
N LYS A 187 12.63 1.47 -4.04
CA LYS A 187 12.34 1.83 -5.44
C LYS A 187 11.65 3.20 -5.57
N TYR A 188 10.69 3.49 -4.70
CA TYR A 188 9.89 4.73 -4.75
C TYR A 188 10.38 5.80 -3.76
N CYS A 189 11.64 5.76 -3.32
CA CYS A 189 12.20 6.73 -2.39
C CYS A 189 12.06 8.17 -2.92
N SER A 190 12.45 8.42 -4.18
CA SER A 190 12.33 9.74 -4.81
C SER A 190 10.88 10.22 -4.90
N SER A 191 9.94 9.31 -5.19
CA SER A 191 8.50 9.62 -5.21
C SER A 191 8.00 10.11 -3.85
N MET A 192 8.43 9.45 -2.77
CA MET A 192 8.07 9.84 -1.40
C MET A 192 8.72 11.15 -0.98
N GLN A 193 9.98 11.39 -1.36
CA GLN A 193 10.67 12.65 -1.09
C GLN A 193 10.05 13.84 -1.82
N GLU A 194 9.41 13.62 -2.96
CA GLU A 194 8.64 14.65 -3.65
C GLU A 194 7.23 14.82 -3.07
N PHE A 195 6.59 13.71 -2.70
CA PHE A 195 5.21 13.71 -2.24
C PHE A 195 5.03 14.32 -0.85
N PHE A 196 5.84 13.91 0.13
CA PHE A 196 5.64 14.38 1.51
C PHE A 196 5.77 15.90 1.67
N PRO A 197 6.79 16.59 1.15
CA PRO A 197 6.85 18.07 1.25
C PRO A 197 5.64 18.73 0.57
N TYR A 198 5.15 18.13 -0.51
CA TYR A 198 3.98 18.62 -1.24
C TYR A 198 2.67 18.50 -0.45
N ALA A 199 2.50 17.39 0.29
CA ALA A 199 1.22 17.01 0.89
C ALA A 199 1.11 17.34 2.39
N ILE A 200 2.22 17.39 3.13
CA ILE A 200 2.23 17.32 4.60
C ILE A 200 1.36 18.39 5.27
N GLN A 201 1.44 19.64 4.86
CA GLN A 201 0.66 20.71 5.48
C GLN A 201 -0.86 20.46 5.35
N ARG A 202 -1.28 19.98 4.20
CA ARG A 202 -2.69 19.66 3.93
C ARG A 202 -3.14 18.37 4.64
N LEU A 203 -2.27 17.37 4.75
CA LEU A 203 -2.52 16.17 5.58
C LEU A 203 -2.70 16.54 7.06
N GLU A 204 -1.87 17.44 7.60
CA GLU A 204 -2.03 17.93 8.97
C GLU A 204 -3.33 18.70 9.17
N MET A 205 -3.81 19.45 8.16
CA MET A 205 -5.12 20.12 8.24
C MET A 205 -6.24 19.10 8.41
N VAL A 206 -6.22 18.03 7.61
CA VAL A 206 -7.20 16.93 7.70
C VAL A 206 -7.08 16.22 9.06
N ALA A 207 -5.86 15.89 9.49
CA ALA A 207 -5.60 15.23 10.77
C ALA A 207 -6.15 16.02 11.96
N ARG A 208 -5.95 17.34 11.99
CA ARG A 208 -6.50 18.22 13.04
C ARG A 208 -8.04 18.27 13.02
N SER A 209 -8.68 18.09 11.87
CA SER A 209 -10.15 18.05 11.79
C SER A 209 -10.72 16.78 12.38
N VAL A 210 -10.04 15.65 12.22
CA VAL A 210 -10.44 14.34 12.79
C VAL A 210 -10.29 14.32 14.31
N GLN A 211 -9.26 14.96 14.87
CA GLN A 211 -9.06 15.02 16.34
C GLN A 211 -10.10 15.86 17.09
N LYS A 212 -10.85 16.72 16.38
CA LYS A 212 -11.87 17.60 17.00
C LYS A 212 -13.26 16.99 17.02
N GLN A 213 -13.44 15.83 16.40
CA GLN A 213 -14.70 15.07 16.42
C GLN A 213 -14.66 14.00 17.53
#